data_25bd1991e783c79105bb1c5afb70d4f0
#
_entry.id   25bd1991e783c79105bb1c5afb70d4f0
#
_cell.length_a   1.000
_cell.length_b   1.000
_cell.length_c   1.000
_cell.angle_alpha   90.00
_cell.angle_beta   90.00
_cell.angle_gamma   90.00
#
_symmetry.space_group_name_H-M   'P 1'
#
loop_
_entity.id
_entity.type
_entity.pdbx_description
1 polymer ?
#
loop_
_entity_poly.entity_id
_entity_poly.type
_entity_poly.pdbx_seq_one_letter_code
_entity_poly.pdbx_strand_id
1 'polypeptide(L)'
;MEQERNYTNGDYKRLGRRIRKEPDNIAQEDYQMLQDLRIANKSALAATFKALHHAALKIDKDSVCTYRIKRIESIISKLIRFQDMEAQRIADIAGCRCIMTSEENVMALYEHLKKKENKLPFIIRSEKNYIESPKENGYRSIHLNVQTKEPPLKVVEIQLRSLDQHNWATLVEISDVLFQSKLKEFGDKENPDLYEFHRLLAKRDSELTLSDKKKISEISGKYQYLERIGTLFTENHLNLRAQRNKLKTSRNAPFLLISTDKEGKPELKDFSNFDDAEIAYFETFLNNPENKNIVLTHFKNTTFDKISIAYSNYFMTYNETLFRILNSIADVSVYAFNNYKIGEFKKNYKAFWFILSKWFGNKQKEVGLYNEDKNIRKSNKKKKEWTSSITSNVAKVNRIIANMCQGFSSNIWHYFMKRKRTRLEKELASKGYLFFNEKISNTQLLLCKKK
;
A
#
# COMPACT_ATOMS: atom_id res chain seq x y z
N MET A 1 35.78 -6.42 -8.08
CA MET A 1 35.26 -7.53 -7.26
C MET A 1 35.85 -7.34 -5.86
N GLU A 2 35.07 -6.74 -4.94
CA GLU A 2 35.48 -6.67 -3.53
C GLU A 2 35.48 -8.09 -2.97
N GLN A 3 36.55 -8.47 -2.27
CA GLN A 3 36.66 -9.76 -1.58
C GLN A 3 35.50 -9.88 -0.59
N GLU A 4 34.69 -10.94 -0.70
CA GLU A 4 33.67 -11.28 0.31
C GLU A 4 34.35 -11.38 1.66
N ARG A 5 34.12 -10.43 2.55
CA ARG A 5 34.59 -10.48 3.93
C ARG A 5 33.78 -11.54 4.68
N ASN A 6 34.42 -12.60 5.09
CA ASN A 6 33.78 -13.66 5.87
C ASN A 6 33.73 -13.26 7.35
N TYR A 7 32.57 -12.88 7.84
CA TYR A 7 32.33 -12.59 9.25
C TYR A 7 31.85 -13.83 9.99
N THR A 8 32.34 -14.01 11.20
CA THR A 8 31.92 -15.09 12.11
C THR A 8 30.66 -14.71 12.88
N ASN A 9 30.00 -15.71 13.50
CA ASN A 9 28.89 -15.43 14.42
C ASN A 9 29.30 -14.55 15.60
N GLY A 10 30.56 -14.67 16.05
CA GLY A 10 31.14 -13.82 17.08
C GLY A 10 31.24 -12.35 16.66
N ASP A 11 31.54 -12.09 15.38
CA ASP A 11 31.60 -10.73 14.84
C ASP A 11 30.21 -10.07 14.85
N TYR A 12 29.19 -10.78 14.39
CA TYR A 12 27.78 -10.30 14.43
C TYR A 12 27.27 -10.07 15.85
N LYS A 13 27.70 -10.89 16.82
CA LYS A 13 27.37 -10.69 18.22
C LYS A 13 28.05 -9.43 18.78
N ARG A 14 29.31 -9.19 18.43
CA ARG A 14 30.03 -7.95 18.76
C ARG A 14 29.39 -6.73 18.14
N LEU A 15 29.04 -6.81 16.84
CA LEU A 15 28.32 -5.78 16.13
C LEU A 15 27.04 -5.36 16.86
N GLY A 16 26.17 -6.31 17.21
CA GLY A 16 24.92 -6.01 17.92
C GLY A 16 25.15 -5.33 19.27
N ARG A 17 26.22 -5.69 20.00
CA ARG A 17 26.58 -5.02 21.28
C ARG A 17 27.04 -3.59 21.07
N ARG A 18 27.90 -3.32 20.05
CA ARG A 18 28.36 -1.95 19.72
C ARG A 18 27.21 -1.06 19.35
N ILE A 19 26.31 -1.51 18.44
CA ILE A 19 25.14 -0.75 18.03
C ILE A 19 24.22 -0.39 19.19
N ARG A 20 24.00 -1.34 20.13
CA ARG A 20 23.19 -1.08 21.33
C ARG A 20 23.83 -0.11 22.31
N LYS A 21 25.17 -0.12 22.40
CA LYS A 21 25.90 0.74 23.31
C LYS A 21 25.93 2.19 22.84
N GLU A 22 26.09 2.40 21.53
CA GLU A 22 26.23 3.72 20.90
C GLU A 22 25.32 3.83 19.66
N PRO A 23 24.00 3.86 19.84
CA PRO A 23 23.05 3.81 18.74
C PRO A 23 23.09 5.03 17.80
N ASP A 24 23.50 6.19 18.34
CA ASP A 24 23.59 7.45 17.59
C ASP A 24 24.97 7.67 16.95
N ASN A 25 25.96 6.81 17.27
CA ASN A 25 27.34 6.93 16.77
C ASN A 25 27.86 5.57 16.27
N ILE A 26 27.22 5.06 15.20
CA ILE A 26 27.60 3.76 14.61
C ILE A 26 28.82 3.93 13.72
N ALA A 27 29.87 3.14 13.97
CA ALA A 27 31.09 3.19 13.19
C ALA A 27 30.85 2.78 11.70
N GLN A 28 31.64 3.37 10.80
CA GLN A 28 31.55 3.07 9.36
C GLN A 28 31.78 1.58 9.06
N GLU A 29 32.64 0.92 9.81
CA GLU A 29 32.89 -0.52 9.70
C GLU A 29 31.66 -1.35 10.06
N ASP A 30 30.87 -0.93 11.03
CA ASP A 30 29.62 -1.58 11.43
C ASP A 30 28.54 -1.42 10.38
N TYR A 31 28.47 -0.24 9.74
CA TYR A 31 27.62 -0.04 8.56
C TYR A 31 28.03 -0.94 7.41
N GLN A 32 29.34 -1.06 7.11
CA GLN A 32 29.82 -1.94 6.05
C GLN A 32 29.49 -3.40 6.35
N MET A 33 29.68 -3.85 7.59
CA MET A 33 29.34 -5.21 8.00
C MET A 33 27.85 -5.53 7.84
N LEU A 34 26.96 -4.56 8.16
CA LEU A 34 25.52 -4.71 7.89
C LEU A 34 25.22 -4.75 6.40
N GLN A 35 25.94 -3.98 5.59
CA GLN A 35 25.78 -3.95 4.14
C GLN A 35 26.19 -5.29 3.52
N ASP A 36 27.34 -5.85 3.93
CA ASP A 36 27.83 -7.14 3.48
C ASP A 36 26.84 -8.26 3.85
N LEU A 37 26.27 -8.21 5.07
CA LEU A 37 25.24 -9.14 5.51
C LEU A 37 23.99 -9.08 4.60
N ARG A 38 23.59 -7.88 4.17
CA ARG A 38 22.43 -7.68 3.28
C ARG A 38 22.72 -8.25 1.89
N ILE A 39 23.90 -8.00 1.34
CA ILE A 39 24.33 -8.48 0.02
C ILE A 39 24.45 -10.01 -0.01
N ALA A 40 24.95 -10.61 1.06
CA ALA A 40 25.08 -12.07 1.19
C ALA A 40 23.74 -12.85 1.06
N ASN A 41 22.60 -12.16 1.08
CA ASN A 41 21.28 -12.76 0.87
C ASN A 41 20.79 -12.70 -0.60
N LYS A 42 21.57 -12.12 -1.51
CA LYS A 42 21.17 -11.86 -2.92
C LYS A 42 20.66 -13.12 -3.62
N SER A 43 21.47 -14.17 -3.69
CA SER A 43 21.15 -15.40 -4.43
C SER A 43 19.94 -16.14 -3.84
N ALA A 44 19.86 -16.21 -2.51
CA ALA A 44 18.73 -16.82 -1.80
C ALA A 44 17.41 -16.07 -2.07
N LEU A 45 17.48 -14.74 -2.05
CA LEU A 45 16.33 -13.90 -2.32
C LEU A 45 15.85 -14.05 -3.76
N ALA A 46 16.80 -14.09 -4.76
CA ALA A 46 16.49 -14.30 -6.17
C ALA A 46 15.80 -15.65 -6.43
N ALA A 47 16.35 -16.73 -5.89
CA ALA A 47 15.78 -18.07 -6.04
C ALA A 47 14.36 -18.15 -5.42
N THR A 48 14.19 -17.57 -4.23
CA THR A 48 12.90 -17.53 -3.54
C THR A 48 11.88 -16.70 -4.32
N PHE A 49 12.27 -15.53 -4.81
CA PHE A 49 11.39 -14.64 -5.57
C PHE A 49 10.92 -15.30 -6.88
N LYS A 50 11.83 -15.89 -7.66
CA LYS A 50 11.51 -16.57 -8.93
C LYS A 50 10.49 -17.69 -8.69
N ALA A 51 10.69 -18.52 -7.66
CA ALA A 51 9.79 -19.63 -7.33
C ALA A 51 8.41 -19.15 -6.83
N LEU A 52 8.39 -18.17 -5.91
CA LEU A 52 7.17 -17.59 -5.38
C LEU A 52 6.33 -16.94 -6.48
N HIS A 53 6.97 -16.11 -7.30
CA HIS A 53 6.31 -15.41 -8.39
C HIS A 53 5.69 -16.38 -9.40
N HIS A 54 6.41 -17.43 -9.79
CA HIS A 54 5.88 -18.46 -10.68
C HIS A 54 4.67 -19.20 -10.08
N ALA A 55 4.72 -19.53 -8.79
CA ALA A 55 3.61 -20.16 -8.09
C ALA A 55 2.38 -19.23 -8.01
N ALA A 56 2.62 -17.95 -7.67
CA ALA A 56 1.55 -16.96 -7.54
C ALA A 56 0.80 -16.73 -8.86
N LEU A 57 1.51 -16.59 -9.98
CA LEU A 57 0.88 -16.38 -11.30
C LEU A 57 0.03 -17.55 -11.79
N LYS A 58 0.28 -18.79 -11.32
CA LYS A 58 -0.57 -19.95 -11.63
C LYS A 58 -1.93 -19.87 -10.96
N ILE A 59 -1.99 -19.27 -9.77
CA ILE A 59 -3.20 -19.17 -8.97
C ILE A 59 -3.93 -17.86 -9.29
N ASP A 60 -3.19 -16.76 -9.36
CA ASP A 60 -3.73 -15.42 -9.56
C ASP A 60 -2.87 -14.63 -10.56
N LYS A 61 -3.40 -14.46 -11.78
CA LYS A 61 -2.70 -13.75 -12.87
C LYS A 61 -2.49 -12.27 -12.58
N ASP A 62 -3.23 -11.71 -11.63
CA ASP A 62 -3.17 -10.32 -11.21
C ASP A 62 -2.38 -10.11 -9.92
N SER A 63 -1.79 -11.19 -9.38
CA SER A 63 -0.89 -11.10 -8.23
C SER A 63 0.29 -10.16 -8.48
N VAL A 64 0.74 -9.52 -7.41
CA VAL A 64 1.90 -8.62 -7.41
C VAL A 64 2.94 -9.16 -6.44
N CYS A 65 4.09 -9.58 -6.96
CA CYS A 65 5.21 -10.01 -6.14
C CYS A 65 6.27 -8.92 -6.09
N THR A 66 6.77 -8.65 -4.89
CA THR A 66 7.85 -7.70 -4.64
C THR A 66 9.05 -8.38 -3.99
N TYR A 67 10.22 -7.88 -4.33
CA TYR A 67 11.54 -8.31 -3.92
C TYR A 67 12.21 -7.16 -3.18
N ARG A 68 12.69 -7.38 -1.98
CA ARG A 68 13.37 -6.33 -1.24
C ARG A 68 14.38 -6.86 -0.22
N ILE A 69 15.40 -6.05 0.03
CA ILE A 69 16.31 -6.18 1.17
C ILE A 69 15.92 -5.16 2.24
N LYS A 70 15.97 -5.57 3.51
CA LYS A 70 15.63 -4.72 4.65
C LYS A 70 16.59 -3.56 4.77
N ARG A 71 16.07 -2.36 5.06
CA ARG A 71 16.89 -1.15 5.27
C ARG A 71 17.82 -1.31 6.48
N ILE A 72 19.00 -0.69 6.41
CA ILE A 72 19.98 -0.73 7.50
C ILE A 72 19.38 -0.15 8.79
N GLU A 73 18.70 1.00 8.71
CA GLU A 73 18.07 1.64 9.86
C GLU A 73 17.02 0.73 10.52
N SER A 74 16.30 -0.06 9.71
CA SER A 74 15.33 -1.03 10.25
C SER A 74 16.00 -2.24 10.90
N ILE A 75 17.22 -2.61 10.46
CA ILE A 75 18.02 -3.65 11.12
C ILE A 75 18.54 -3.10 12.43
N ILE A 76 19.11 -1.88 12.43
CA ILE A 76 19.62 -1.19 13.62
C ILE A 76 18.51 -1.04 14.67
N SER A 77 17.35 -0.47 14.29
CA SER A 77 16.18 -0.36 15.19
C SER A 77 15.78 -1.71 15.80
N LYS A 78 15.85 -2.78 15.02
CA LYS A 78 15.52 -4.13 15.51
C LYS A 78 16.55 -4.65 16.50
N LEU A 79 17.84 -4.41 16.24
CA LEU A 79 18.94 -4.77 17.15
C LEU A 79 18.88 -4.01 18.47
N ILE A 80 18.52 -2.73 18.45
CA ILE A 80 18.34 -1.89 19.63
C ILE A 80 17.15 -2.38 20.47
N ARG A 81 16.03 -2.66 19.82
CA ARG A 81 14.78 -3.07 20.50
C ARG A 81 14.86 -4.45 21.14
N PHE A 82 15.54 -5.39 20.49
CA PHE A 82 15.65 -6.77 20.97
C PHE A 82 17.07 -7.07 21.46
N GLN A 83 17.28 -7.06 22.78
CA GLN A 83 18.60 -7.15 23.41
C GLN A 83 19.38 -8.43 23.06
N ASP A 84 18.68 -9.55 22.87
CA ASP A 84 19.27 -10.86 22.55
C ASP A 84 19.36 -11.12 21.04
N MET A 85 18.93 -10.17 20.19
CA MET A 85 18.94 -10.33 18.76
C MET A 85 20.35 -10.15 18.19
N GLU A 86 20.79 -11.09 17.38
CA GLU A 86 22.01 -11.03 16.59
C GLU A 86 21.67 -10.71 15.13
N ALA A 87 22.50 -9.90 14.45
CA ALA A 87 22.19 -9.41 13.11
C ALA A 87 21.95 -10.53 12.10
N GLN A 88 22.79 -11.59 12.12
CA GLN A 88 22.67 -12.72 11.19
C GLN A 88 21.43 -13.61 11.44
N ARG A 89 20.78 -13.48 12.62
CA ARG A 89 19.55 -14.23 12.96
C ARG A 89 18.27 -13.51 12.59
N ILE A 90 18.39 -12.30 12.02
CA ILE A 90 17.23 -11.53 11.55
C ILE A 90 16.68 -12.19 10.28
N ALA A 91 15.58 -12.91 10.40
CA ALA A 91 15.00 -13.70 9.29
C ALA A 91 14.48 -12.83 8.13
N ASP A 92 14.13 -11.57 8.38
CA ASP A 92 13.54 -10.64 7.41
C ASP A 92 14.56 -9.65 6.81
N ILE A 93 15.87 -10.00 6.80
CA ILE A 93 16.88 -9.23 6.06
C ILE A 93 16.58 -9.24 4.57
N ALA A 94 16.25 -10.41 4.04
CA ALA A 94 15.77 -10.60 2.68
C ALA A 94 14.31 -11.01 2.71
N GLY A 95 13.49 -10.41 1.87
CA GLY A 95 12.06 -10.67 1.89
C GLY A 95 11.38 -10.56 0.55
N CYS A 96 10.44 -11.47 0.32
CA CYS A 96 9.48 -11.41 -0.77
C CYS A 96 8.10 -11.13 -0.20
N ARG A 97 7.31 -10.29 -0.90
CA ARG A 97 5.90 -10.12 -0.58
C ARG A 97 5.09 -10.49 -1.81
N CYS A 98 4.06 -11.31 -1.61
CA CYS A 98 3.09 -11.62 -2.63
C CYS A 98 1.72 -11.08 -2.22
N ILE A 99 1.15 -10.23 -3.07
CA ILE A 99 -0.15 -9.60 -2.89
C ILE A 99 -1.10 -10.24 -3.91
N MET A 100 -2.11 -10.92 -3.39
CA MET A 100 -3.14 -11.62 -4.16
C MET A 100 -4.42 -10.80 -4.21
N THR A 101 -5.26 -11.03 -5.19
CA THR A 101 -6.53 -10.28 -5.35
C THR A 101 -7.55 -10.60 -4.28
N SER A 102 -7.49 -11.79 -3.66
CA SER A 102 -8.41 -12.21 -2.60
C SER A 102 -7.71 -13.02 -1.50
N GLU A 103 -8.38 -13.18 -0.36
CA GLU A 103 -7.90 -14.01 0.76
C GLU A 103 -7.89 -15.50 0.39
N GLU A 104 -8.88 -15.96 -0.41
CA GLU A 104 -8.97 -17.32 -0.91
C GLU A 104 -7.73 -17.66 -1.77
N ASN A 105 -7.30 -16.73 -2.62
CA ASN A 105 -6.08 -16.89 -3.42
C ASN A 105 -4.82 -16.92 -2.54
N VAL A 106 -4.78 -16.16 -1.45
CA VAL A 106 -3.69 -16.22 -0.46
C VAL A 106 -3.59 -17.62 0.15
N MET A 107 -4.72 -18.16 0.62
CA MET A 107 -4.77 -19.50 1.19
C MET A 107 -4.41 -20.57 0.16
N ALA A 108 -4.90 -20.45 -1.08
CA ALA A 108 -4.55 -21.37 -2.15
C ALA A 108 -3.04 -21.36 -2.48
N LEU A 109 -2.40 -20.18 -2.45
CA LEU A 109 -0.95 -20.06 -2.63
C LEU A 109 -0.19 -20.68 -1.46
N TYR A 110 -0.61 -20.42 -0.24
CA TYR A 110 -0.01 -21.00 0.97
C TYR A 110 -0.04 -22.54 0.93
N GLU A 111 -1.19 -23.14 0.66
CA GLU A 111 -1.34 -24.58 0.54
C GLU A 111 -0.52 -25.15 -0.66
N HIS A 112 -0.46 -24.42 -1.77
CA HIS A 112 0.36 -24.81 -2.91
C HIS A 112 1.85 -24.87 -2.55
N LEU A 113 2.37 -23.89 -1.82
CA LEU A 113 3.77 -23.83 -1.40
C LEU A 113 4.10 -25.01 -0.45
N LYS A 114 3.23 -25.31 0.51
CA LYS A 114 3.39 -26.46 1.42
C LYS A 114 3.37 -27.78 0.66
N LYS A 115 2.37 -28.01 -0.17
CA LYS A 115 2.22 -29.26 -0.93
C LYS A 115 3.35 -29.51 -1.94
N LYS A 116 3.97 -28.46 -2.45
CA LYS A 116 5.04 -28.51 -3.45
C LYS A 116 6.44 -28.27 -2.88
N GLU A 117 6.60 -28.20 -1.57
CA GLU A 117 7.87 -27.88 -0.89
C GLU A 117 9.06 -28.67 -1.44
N ASN A 118 8.89 -29.97 -1.71
CA ASN A 118 9.96 -30.81 -2.25
C ASN A 118 10.47 -30.36 -3.64
N LYS A 119 9.65 -29.65 -4.40
CA LYS A 119 9.97 -29.15 -5.76
C LYS A 119 10.42 -27.67 -5.75
N LEU A 120 10.36 -27.00 -4.61
CA LEU A 120 10.79 -25.63 -4.46
C LEU A 120 12.29 -25.54 -4.14
N PRO A 121 12.98 -24.44 -4.47
CA PRO A 121 14.40 -24.24 -4.16
C PRO A 121 14.65 -23.94 -2.67
N PHE A 122 13.64 -24.01 -1.84
CA PHE A 122 13.69 -23.74 -0.41
C PHE A 122 12.81 -24.73 0.39
N ILE A 123 13.03 -24.76 1.70
CA ILE A 123 12.18 -25.45 2.69
C ILE A 123 11.57 -24.42 3.64
N ILE A 124 10.36 -24.70 4.13
CA ILE A 124 9.67 -23.84 5.09
C ILE A 124 10.18 -24.21 6.49
N ARG A 125 10.86 -23.26 7.16
CA ARG A 125 11.42 -23.47 8.52
C ARG A 125 10.44 -23.11 9.60
N SER A 126 9.66 -22.07 9.40
CA SER A 126 8.61 -21.67 10.32
C SER A 126 7.53 -20.88 9.61
N GLU A 127 6.35 -20.92 10.17
CA GLU A 127 5.19 -20.19 9.64
C GLU A 127 4.42 -19.49 10.75
N LYS A 128 3.76 -18.39 10.39
CA LYS A 128 2.81 -17.67 11.24
C LYS A 128 1.62 -17.24 10.39
N ASN A 129 0.46 -17.82 10.68
CA ASN A 129 -0.76 -17.51 9.97
C ASN A 129 -1.59 -16.48 10.75
N TYR A 130 -1.31 -15.20 10.48
CA TYR A 130 -2.06 -14.08 11.05
C TYR A 130 -3.41 -13.81 10.34
N ILE A 131 -3.79 -14.61 9.34
CA ILE A 131 -5.14 -14.56 8.77
C ILE A 131 -6.10 -15.30 9.69
N GLU A 132 -5.71 -16.49 10.15
CA GLU A 132 -6.48 -17.31 11.11
C GLU A 132 -6.40 -16.76 12.53
N SER A 133 -5.23 -16.27 12.93
CA SER A 133 -4.98 -15.68 14.25
C SER A 133 -4.44 -14.26 14.13
N PRO A 134 -5.31 -13.26 13.85
CA PRO A 134 -4.89 -11.87 13.68
C PRO A 134 -4.19 -11.33 14.92
N LYS A 135 -3.24 -10.40 14.72
CA LYS A 135 -2.65 -9.67 15.84
C LYS A 135 -3.69 -8.76 16.50
N GLU A 136 -3.47 -8.37 17.75
CA GLU A 136 -4.36 -7.47 18.51
C GLU A 136 -4.68 -6.16 17.79
N ASN A 137 -3.71 -5.62 17.02
CA ASN A 137 -3.90 -4.42 16.21
C ASN A 137 -4.71 -4.67 14.92
N GLY A 138 -5.13 -5.91 14.65
CA GLY A 138 -5.87 -6.28 13.44
C GLY A 138 -5.00 -6.66 12.23
N TYR A 139 -3.68 -6.73 12.37
CA TYR A 139 -2.77 -7.14 11.30
C TYR A 139 -3.04 -8.57 10.83
N ARG A 140 -3.16 -8.77 9.50
CA ARG A 140 -3.35 -10.06 8.85
C ARG A 140 -2.33 -10.26 7.74
N SER A 141 -1.72 -11.44 7.71
CA SER A 141 -0.77 -11.90 6.68
C SER A 141 -0.36 -13.33 7.01
N ILE A 142 0.09 -14.11 6.04
CA ILE A 142 0.85 -15.33 6.31
C ILE A 142 2.34 -15.01 6.15
N HIS A 143 3.14 -15.31 7.16
CA HIS A 143 4.59 -15.19 7.16
C HIS A 143 5.22 -16.57 7.11
N LEU A 144 6.06 -16.81 6.12
CA LEU A 144 6.85 -18.03 5.99
C LEU A 144 8.34 -17.65 6.06
N ASN A 145 9.08 -18.21 6.99
CA ASN A 145 10.53 -18.15 6.95
C ASN A 145 11.01 -19.40 6.20
N VAL A 146 11.57 -19.17 5.02
CA VAL A 146 12.05 -20.24 4.15
C VAL A 146 13.57 -20.23 4.10
N GLN A 147 14.20 -21.40 4.01
CA GLN A 147 15.64 -21.54 3.83
C GLN A 147 15.94 -22.18 2.49
N THR A 148 16.87 -21.60 1.74
CA THR A 148 17.34 -22.19 0.49
C THR A 148 17.95 -23.58 0.70
N LYS A 149 17.72 -24.47 -0.27
CA LYS A 149 18.29 -25.83 -0.26
C LYS A 149 19.74 -25.86 -0.72
N GLU A 150 20.09 -24.97 -1.63
CA GLU A 150 21.44 -24.82 -2.16
C GLU A 150 22.21 -23.72 -1.40
N PRO A 151 23.52 -23.87 -1.23
CA PRO A 151 24.38 -22.84 -0.67
C PRO A 151 24.37 -21.53 -1.46
N PRO A 152 24.47 -20.37 -0.79
CA PRO A 152 24.53 -20.23 0.67
C PRO A 152 23.16 -20.45 1.32
N LEU A 153 23.14 -21.24 2.40
CA LEU A 153 21.91 -21.54 3.16
C LEU A 153 21.45 -20.30 3.92
N LYS A 154 20.61 -19.49 3.30
CA LYS A 154 20.08 -18.24 3.87
C LYS A 154 18.58 -18.34 4.11
N VAL A 155 18.11 -17.58 5.09
CA VAL A 155 16.69 -17.46 5.39
C VAL A 155 16.11 -16.25 4.68
N VAL A 156 14.96 -16.44 4.05
CA VAL A 156 14.18 -15.39 3.37
C VAL A 156 12.77 -15.40 3.98
N GLU A 157 12.24 -14.22 4.30
CA GLU A 157 10.85 -14.08 4.72
C GLU A 157 9.93 -13.94 3.51
N ILE A 158 8.90 -14.79 3.42
CA ILE A 158 7.81 -14.63 2.46
C ILE A 158 6.59 -14.11 3.20
N GLN A 159 6.01 -13.00 2.72
CA GLN A 159 4.77 -12.43 3.23
C GLN A 159 3.67 -12.59 2.18
N LEU A 160 2.61 -13.36 2.50
CA LEU A 160 1.44 -13.53 1.66
C LEU A 160 0.29 -12.69 2.22
N ARG A 161 -0.32 -11.86 1.38
CA ARG A 161 -1.42 -10.95 1.76
C ARG A 161 -2.44 -10.85 0.65
N SER A 162 -3.71 -10.65 1.01
CA SER A 162 -4.68 -10.12 0.08
C SER A 162 -4.45 -8.61 -0.15
N LEU A 163 -5.02 -8.08 -1.22
CA LEU A 163 -4.95 -6.65 -1.53
C LEU A 163 -5.53 -5.79 -0.39
N ASP A 164 -6.63 -6.22 0.24
CA ASP A 164 -7.24 -5.51 1.37
C ASP A 164 -6.32 -5.49 2.59
N GLN A 165 -5.74 -6.64 2.96
CA GLN A 165 -4.76 -6.75 4.05
C GLN A 165 -3.51 -5.91 3.79
N HIS A 166 -3.06 -5.86 2.53
CA HIS A 166 -1.93 -5.05 2.13
C HIS A 166 -2.25 -3.55 2.24
N ASN A 167 -3.40 -3.12 1.75
CA ASN A 167 -3.86 -1.74 1.82
C ASN A 167 -4.00 -1.25 3.26
N TRP A 168 -4.56 -2.08 4.14
CA TRP A 168 -4.65 -1.76 5.56
C TRP A 168 -3.26 -1.58 6.19
N ALA A 169 -2.35 -2.53 5.97
CA ALA A 169 -1.00 -2.48 6.52
C ALA A 169 -0.22 -1.25 6.02
N THR A 170 -0.41 -0.89 4.76
CA THR A 170 0.16 0.32 4.16
C THR A 170 -0.40 1.59 4.78
N LEU A 171 -1.72 1.61 5.05
CA LEU A 171 -2.35 2.76 5.68
C LEU A 171 -1.79 3.01 7.08
N VAL A 172 -1.49 1.96 7.85
CA VAL A 172 -0.80 2.08 9.15
C VAL A 172 0.60 2.70 8.97
N GLU A 173 1.38 2.23 7.98
CA GLU A 173 2.72 2.78 7.70
C GLU A 173 2.68 4.26 7.31
N ILE A 174 1.71 4.64 6.49
CA ILE A 174 1.51 6.04 6.09
C ILE A 174 1.10 6.90 7.29
N SER A 175 0.25 6.36 8.17
CA SER A 175 -0.15 7.06 9.39
C SER A 175 1.03 7.31 10.32
N ASP A 176 1.93 6.33 10.46
CA ASP A 176 3.15 6.50 11.25
C ASP A 176 4.00 7.67 10.74
N VAL A 177 4.10 7.84 9.41
CA VAL A 177 4.81 8.97 8.80
C VAL A 177 4.05 10.29 8.97
N LEU A 178 2.74 10.32 8.66
CA LEU A 178 1.94 11.55 8.65
C LEU A 178 1.71 12.13 10.04
N PHE A 179 1.60 11.28 11.04
CA PHE A 179 1.29 11.68 12.43
C PHE A 179 2.49 11.53 13.36
N GLN A 180 3.68 11.20 12.80
CA GLN A 180 4.92 10.96 13.54
C GLN A 180 4.71 9.95 14.68
N SER A 181 3.88 8.96 14.42
CA SER A 181 3.57 7.88 15.35
C SER A 181 4.40 6.63 15.01
N LYS A 182 4.49 5.71 15.95
CA LYS A 182 5.20 4.43 15.78
C LYS A 182 4.28 3.27 16.18
N LEU A 183 3.06 3.28 15.61
CA LEU A 183 1.99 2.32 15.93
C LEU A 183 2.44 0.85 15.77
N LYS A 184 3.30 0.59 14.77
CA LYS A 184 3.86 -0.74 14.56
C LYS A 184 4.80 -1.21 15.69
N GLU A 185 5.49 -0.26 16.33
CA GLU A 185 6.54 -0.54 17.30
C GLU A 185 6.02 -0.51 18.74
N PHE A 186 5.22 0.48 19.07
CA PHE A 186 4.76 0.77 20.42
C PHE A 186 3.25 0.58 20.63
N GLY A 187 2.50 0.33 19.55
CA GLY A 187 1.08 0.03 19.62
C GLY A 187 0.26 1.18 20.19
N ASP A 188 -0.60 0.86 21.16
CA ASP A 188 -1.50 1.81 21.83
C ASP A 188 -0.80 2.82 22.77
N LYS A 189 0.42 2.51 23.19
CA LYS A 189 1.18 3.36 24.12
C LYS A 189 1.59 4.71 23.51
N GLU A 190 1.84 4.74 22.21
CA GLU A 190 2.25 5.95 21.51
C GLU A 190 1.06 6.84 21.15
N ASN A 191 0.04 6.28 20.53
CA ASN A 191 -1.16 6.99 20.13
C ASN A 191 -2.39 6.08 20.17
N PRO A 192 -3.08 6.02 21.33
CA PRO A 192 -4.21 5.10 21.52
C PRO A 192 -5.37 5.34 20.55
N ASP A 193 -5.62 6.59 20.15
CA ASP A 193 -6.69 6.89 19.20
C ASP A 193 -6.38 6.34 17.81
N LEU A 194 -5.18 6.59 17.28
CA LEU A 194 -4.78 6.07 15.97
C LEU A 194 -4.65 4.55 15.98
N TYR A 195 -4.17 3.97 17.08
CA TYR A 195 -4.13 2.52 17.24
C TYR A 195 -5.52 1.91 17.16
N GLU A 196 -6.47 2.43 17.93
CA GLU A 196 -7.86 1.98 17.91
C GLU A 196 -8.52 2.20 16.54
N PHE A 197 -8.24 3.34 15.90
CA PHE A 197 -8.73 3.64 14.56
C PHE A 197 -8.32 2.56 13.55
N HIS A 198 -7.03 2.20 13.53
CA HIS A 198 -6.54 1.15 12.64
C HIS A 198 -7.06 -0.22 13.02
N ARG A 199 -7.21 -0.52 14.31
CA ARG A 199 -7.82 -1.77 14.78
C ARG A 199 -9.27 -1.91 14.29
N LEU A 200 -10.04 -0.84 14.34
CA LEU A 200 -11.41 -0.81 13.80
C LEU A 200 -11.43 -0.97 12.28
N LEU A 201 -10.52 -0.30 11.57
CA LEU A 201 -10.42 -0.42 10.10
C LEU A 201 -9.95 -1.81 9.62
N ALA A 202 -9.38 -2.63 10.48
CA ALA A 202 -9.04 -4.01 10.17
C ALA A 202 -10.25 -4.95 10.16
N LYS A 203 -11.37 -4.55 10.76
CA LYS A 203 -12.63 -5.32 10.73
C LYS A 203 -13.23 -5.30 9.33
N ARG A 204 -14.00 -6.33 8.98
CA ARG A 204 -14.84 -6.33 7.77
C ARG A 204 -16.00 -5.35 7.95
N ASP A 205 -16.52 -4.78 6.87
CA ASP A 205 -17.65 -3.84 6.94
C ASP A 205 -18.88 -4.41 7.65
N SER A 206 -19.12 -5.71 7.49
CA SER A 206 -20.21 -6.45 8.16
C SER A 206 -20.02 -6.61 9.67
N GLU A 207 -18.81 -6.50 10.17
CA GLU A 207 -18.44 -6.63 11.58
C GLU A 207 -18.45 -5.28 12.32
N LEU A 208 -18.48 -4.16 11.58
CA LEU A 208 -18.48 -2.83 12.14
C LEU A 208 -19.85 -2.47 12.73
N THR A 209 -19.90 -2.31 14.04
CA THR A 209 -21.07 -1.79 14.74
C THR A 209 -21.23 -0.29 14.50
N LEU A 210 -22.40 0.25 14.79
CA LEU A 210 -22.61 1.70 14.74
C LEU A 210 -21.70 2.46 15.71
N SER A 211 -21.39 1.88 16.87
CA SER A 211 -20.41 2.44 17.82
C SER A 211 -19.02 2.52 17.23
N ASP A 212 -18.57 1.45 16.54
CA ASP A 212 -17.28 1.42 15.83
C ASP A 212 -17.24 2.52 14.76
N LYS A 213 -18.29 2.63 13.94
CA LYS A 213 -18.39 3.65 12.88
C LYS A 213 -18.38 5.08 13.43
N LYS A 214 -19.02 5.33 14.59
CA LYS A 214 -18.92 6.62 15.28
C LYS A 214 -17.50 6.92 15.67
N LYS A 215 -16.80 5.97 16.28
CA LYS A 215 -15.41 6.13 16.70
C LYS A 215 -14.48 6.37 15.52
N ILE A 216 -14.66 5.65 14.41
CA ILE A 216 -13.94 5.89 13.13
C ILE A 216 -14.19 7.33 12.65
N SER A 217 -15.44 7.80 12.64
CA SER A 217 -15.79 9.15 12.19
C SER A 217 -15.17 10.24 13.09
N GLU A 218 -15.19 10.05 14.41
CA GLU A 218 -14.65 10.98 15.40
C GLU A 218 -13.14 11.10 15.27
N ILE A 219 -12.42 9.97 15.21
CA ILE A 219 -10.95 9.97 15.10
C ILE A 219 -10.53 10.53 13.74
N SER A 220 -11.20 10.13 12.65
CA SER A 220 -10.96 10.69 11.31
C SER A 220 -11.09 12.22 11.29
N GLY A 221 -12.12 12.76 11.96
CA GLY A 221 -12.31 14.20 12.08
C GLY A 221 -11.28 14.89 12.97
N LYS A 222 -10.92 14.28 14.12
CA LYS A 222 -9.92 14.81 15.05
C LYS A 222 -8.55 15.02 14.38
N TYR A 223 -8.13 14.05 13.58
CA TYR A 223 -6.82 14.05 12.90
C TYR A 223 -6.86 14.66 11.50
N GLN A 224 -8.02 15.08 10.99
CA GLN A 224 -8.21 15.48 9.58
C GLN A 224 -7.64 14.41 8.64
N TYR A 225 -7.92 13.15 8.98
CA TYR A 225 -7.22 11.99 8.43
C TYR A 225 -7.35 11.87 6.91
N LEU A 226 -8.57 11.97 6.38
CA LEU A 226 -8.81 11.84 4.94
C LEU A 226 -8.29 13.03 4.13
N GLU A 227 -8.25 14.24 4.71
CA GLU A 227 -7.68 15.43 4.09
C GLU A 227 -6.16 15.30 3.94
N ARG A 228 -5.47 14.93 5.02
CA ARG A 228 -4.01 14.79 5.02
C ARG A 228 -3.55 13.68 4.08
N ILE A 229 -4.20 12.53 4.14
CA ILE A 229 -3.91 11.42 3.22
C ILE A 229 -4.22 11.81 1.77
N GLY A 230 -5.34 12.48 1.52
CA GLY A 230 -5.71 12.92 0.17
C GLY A 230 -4.69 13.86 -0.45
N THR A 231 -4.08 14.76 0.34
CA THR A 231 -3.00 15.65 -0.11
C THR A 231 -1.76 14.86 -0.48
N LEU A 232 -1.28 14.00 0.42
CA LEU A 232 -0.11 13.15 0.18
C LEU A 232 -0.26 12.28 -1.07
N PHE A 233 -1.43 11.66 -1.24
CA PHE A 233 -1.69 10.80 -2.39
C PHE A 233 -1.70 11.57 -3.70
N THR A 234 -2.24 12.77 -3.71
CA THR A 234 -2.29 13.56 -4.94
C THR A 234 -0.90 13.91 -5.43
N GLU A 235 -0.03 14.38 -4.58
CA GLU A 235 1.34 14.77 -4.95
C GLU A 235 2.15 13.58 -5.45
N ASN A 236 2.16 12.49 -4.70
CA ASN A 236 2.88 11.28 -5.08
C ASN A 236 2.32 10.64 -6.36
N HIS A 237 1.00 10.63 -6.52
CA HIS A 237 0.33 10.11 -7.70
C HIS A 237 0.71 10.88 -8.98
N LEU A 238 0.80 12.20 -8.91
CA LEU A 238 1.21 13.03 -10.03
C LEU A 238 2.66 12.73 -10.44
N ASN A 239 3.56 12.66 -9.46
CA ASN A 239 4.97 12.36 -9.69
C ASN A 239 5.17 10.99 -10.34
N LEU A 240 4.53 9.95 -9.82
CA LEU A 240 4.66 8.60 -10.36
C LEU A 240 4.07 8.47 -11.77
N ARG A 241 2.94 9.14 -12.05
CA ARG A 241 2.39 9.18 -13.41
C ARG A 241 3.32 9.86 -14.39
N ALA A 242 3.91 10.99 -14.01
CA ALA A 242 4.88 11.66 -14.84
C ALA A 242 6.08 10.75 -15.15
N GLN A 243 6.60 10.03 -14.17
CA GLN A 243 7.68 9.07 -14.36
C GLN A 243 7.26 7.90 -15.26
N ARG A 244 6.10 7.27 -15.00
CA ARG A 244 5.58 6.19 -15.85
C ARG A 244 5.44 6.60 -17.31
N ASN A 245 5.05 7.84 -17.56
CA ASN A 245 4.88 8.34 -18.90
C ASN A 245 6.22 8.53 -19.64
N LYS A 246 7.32 8.75 -18.88
CA LYS A 246 8.68 8.80 -19.42
C LYS A 246 9.21 7.40 -19.79
N LEU A 247 8.70 6.35 -19.12
CA LEU A 247 9.07 4.99 -19.49
C LEU A 247 8.59 4.74 -20.93
N LYS A 248 9.54 4.48 -21.83
CA LYS A 248 9.25 3.93 -23.16
C LYS A 248 8.75 2.51 -22.93
N THR A 249 7.50 2.36 -22.53
CA THR A 249 6.91 1.06 -22.23
C THR A 249 7.03 0.17 -23.46
N SER A 250 8.12 -0.58 -23.55
CA SER A 250 8.13 -1.76 -24.38
C SER A 250 7.08 -2.70 -23.77
N ARG A 251 6.19 -3.23 -24.57
CA ARG A 251 5.20 -4.25 -24.13
C ARG A 251 5.87 -5.47 -23.50
N ASN A 252 7.19 -5.56 -23.53
CA ASN A 252 8.04 -6.68 -23.17
C ASN A 252 8.95 -6.42 -21.96
N ALA A 253 8.71 -5.39 -21.15
CA ALA A 253 9.46 -5.12 -19.93
C ALA A 253 8.63 -5.45 -18.69
N PRO A 254 8.59 -6.71 -18.25
CA PRO A 254 7.76 -7.14 -17.13
C PRO A 254 8.34 -6.78 -15.76
N PHE A 255 9.64 -6.47 -15.68
CA PHE A 255 10.29 -6.12 -14.42
C PHE A 255 10.37 -4.60 -14.29
N LEU A 256 10.05 -4.11 -13.11
CA LEU A 256 10.09 -2.69 -12.77
C LEU A 256 10.88 -2.50 -11.49
N LEU A 257 11.94 -1.69 -11.59
CA LEU A 257 12.66 -1.16 -10.45
C LEU A 257 12.06 0.19 -10.07
N ILE A 258 11.66 0.30 -8.81
CA ILE A 258 11.15 1.53 -8.22
C ILE A 258 12.11 1.96 -7.14
N SER A 259 12.63 3.17 -7.23
CA SER A 259 13.51 3.78 -6.24
C SER A 259 13.07 5.22 -5.97
N THR A 260 13.71 5.88 -5.02
CA THR A 260 13.54 7.33 -4.80
C THR A 260 14.85 8.05 -5.12
N ASP A 261 14.73 9.26 -5.66
CA ASP A 261 15.87 10.17 -5.79
C ASP A 261 16.26 10.76 -4.41
N LYS A 262 17.29 11.63 -4.40
CA LYS A 262 17.77 12.31 -3.18
C LYS A 262 16.70 13.22 -2.55
N GLU A 263 15.72 13.68 -3.33
CA GLU A 263 14.61 14.52 -2.90
C GLU A 263 13.40 13.69 -2.44
N GLY A 264 13.49 12.35 -2.48
CA GLY A 264 12.41 11.43 -2.12
C GLY A 264 11.34 11.25 -3.21
N LYS A 265 11.58 11.75 -4.44
CA LYS A 265 10.68 11.53 -5.57
C LYS A 265 10.87 10.14 -6.17
N PRO A 266 9.80 9.46 -6.57
CA PRO A 266 9.89 8.13 -7.16
C PRO A 266 10.57 8.18 -8.55
N GLU A 267 11.50 7.25 -8.76
CA GLU A 267 12.10 6.94 -10.04
C GLU A 267 11.69 5.54 -10.48
N LEU A 268 11.43 5.36 -11.79
CA LEU A 268 11.04 4.09 -12.38
C LEU A 268 12.01 3.70 -13.49
N LYS A 269 12.49 2.45 -13.46
CA LYS A 269 13.26 1.83 -14.55
C LYS A 269 12.63 0.49 -14.91
N ASP A 270 12.45 0.20 -16.20
CA ASP A 270 11.86 -1.04 -16.70
C ASP A 270 12.91 -1.95 -17.38
N PHE A 271 12.75 -3.28 -17.22
CA PHE A 271 13.68 -4.29 -17.71
C PHE A 271 12.91 -5.45 -18.37
N SER A 272 13.51 -6.04 -19.40
CA SER A 272 12.93 -7.18 -20.12
C SER A 272 13.19 -8.52 -19.43
N ASN A 273 14.27 -8.65 -18.67
CA ASN A 273 14.61 -9.85 -17.92
C ASN A 273 14.92 -9.55 -16.45
N PHE A 274 14.91 -10.60 -15.62
CA PHE A 274 15.12 -10.48 -14.17
C PHE A 274 16.57 -10.14 -13.84
N ASP A 275 17.53 -10.70 -14.55
CA ASP A 275 18.94 -10.61 -14.18
C ASP A 275 19.46 -9.18 -14.36
N ASP A 276 19.09 -8.50 -15.45
CA ASP A 276 19.39 -7.07 -15.64
C ASP A 276 18.69 -6.20 -14.59
N ALA A 277 17.44 -6.54 -14.25
CA ALA A 277 16.69 -5.83 -13.24
C ALA A 277 17.29 -6.00 -11.84
N GLU A 278 17.79 -7.18 -11.52
CA GLU A 278 18.48 -7.48 -10.26
C GLU A 278 19.83 -6.78 -10.16
N ILE A 279 20.62 -6.76 -11.25
CA ILE A 279 21.87 -6.00 -11.31
C ILE A 279 21.60 -4.53 -11.02
N ALA A 280 20.63 -3.92 -11.72
CA ALA A 280 20.27 -2.54 -11.51
C ALA A 280 19.73 -2.25 -10.10
N TYR A 281 19.01 -3.23 -9.49
CA TYR A 281 18.55 -3.14 -8.10
C TYR A 281 19.74 -3.02 -7.15
N PHE A 282 20.75 -3.90 -7.27
CA PHE A 282 21.92 -3.88 -6.39
C PHE A 282 22.84 -2.70 -6.66
N GLU A 283 23.01 -2.28 -7.91
CA GLU A 283 23.74 -1.04 -8.23
C GLU A 283 23.08 0.18 -7.58
N THR A 284 21.76 0.32 -7.70
CA THR A 284 21.02 1.41 -7.05
C THR A 284 21.16 1.35 -5.53
N PHE A 285 21.14 0.14 -4.98
CA PHE A 285 21.27 -0.14 -3.57
C PHE A 285 22.67 0.18 -3.02
N LEU A 286 23.74 -0.11 -3.77
CA LEU A 286 25.12 0.13 -3.38
C LEU A 286 25.53 1.61 -3.56
N ASN A 287 25.11 2.21 -4.67
CA ASN A 287 25.47 3.59 -5.00
C ASN A 287 24.68 4.64 -4.18
N ASN A 288 23.63 4.22 -3.49
CA ASN A 288 22.79 5.10 -2.71
C ASN A 288 22.35 4.43 -1.40
N PRO A 289 23.28 4.22 -0.44
CA PRO A 289 22.98 3.51 0.81
C PRO A 289 21.92 4.19 1.66
N GLU A 290 21.72 5.49 1.47
CA GLU A 290 20.63 6.26 2.11
C GLU A 290 19.29 6.12 1.38
N ASN A 291 19.25 5.48 0.21
CA ASN A 291 18.01 5.28 -0.50
C ASN A 291 17.11 4.30 0.26
N LYS A 292 16.12 4.87 0.91
CA LYS A 292 15.26 4.15 1.87
C LYS A 292 14.28 3.20 1.20
N ASN A 293 14.10 3.29 -0.15
CA ASN A 293 12.94 2.67 -0.79
C ASN A 293 13.25 2.17 -2.19
N ILE A 294 13.94 1.04 -2.23
CA ILE A 294 14.20 0.33 -3.48
C ILE A 294 13.32 -0.92 -3.48
N VAL A 295 12.51 -1.10 -4.51
CA VAL A 295 11.64 -2.26 -4.71
C VAL A 295 11.79 -2.75 -6.14
N LEU A 296 12.11 -4.03 -6.30
CA LEU A 296 12.03 -4.72 -7.59
C LEU A 296 10.73 -5.52 -7.63
N THR A 297 9.99 -5.39 -8.72
CA THR A 297 8.70 -6.05 -8.88
C THR A 297 8.54 -6.60 -10.29
N HIS A 298 7.67 -7.60 -10.43
CA HIS A 298 7.30 -8.18 -11.70
C HIS A 298 5.81 -8.01 -11.97
N PHE A 299 5.46 -7.65 -13.20
CA PHE A 299 4.08 -7.55 -13.66
C PHE A 299 3.90 -8.25 -15.00
N LYS A 300 2.91 -9.10 -15.11
CA LYS A 300 2.52 -9.66 -16.41
C LYS A 300 2.04 -8.58 -17.39
N ASN A 301 1.34 -7.56 -16.85
CA ASN A 301 0.93 -6.34 -17.54
C ASN A 301 1.17 -5.18 -16.61
N THR A 302 2.11 -4.30 -16.94
CA THR A 302 2.44 -3.13 -16.11
C THR A 302 1.32 -2.10 -16.19
N THR A 303 0.37 -2.15 -15.26
CA THR A 303 -0.65 -1.12 -15.09
C THR A 303 -0.24 -0.17 -13.97
N PHE A 304 -0.77 1.06 -14.02
CA PHE A 304 -0.51 2.04 -12.97
C PHE A 304 -0.96 1.53 -11.59
N ASP A 305 -2.09 0.83 -11.54
CA ASP A 305 -2.64 0.29 -10.28
C ASP A 305 -1.69 -0.77 -9.68
N LYS A 306 -1.09 -1.63 -10.50
CA LYS A 306 -0.09 -2.62 -10.03
C LYS A 306 1.19 -1.96 -9.53
N ILE A 307 1.65 -0.89 -10.19
CA ILE A 307 2.79 -0.10 -9.70
C ILE A 307 2.46 0.50 -8.33
N SER A 308 1.28 1.06 -8.16
CA SER A 308 0.85 1.64 -6.89
C SER A 308 0.74 0.62 -5.77
N ILE A 309 0.33 -0.61 -6.06
CA ILE A 309 0.31 -1.72 -5.09
C ILE A 309 1.74 -2.11 -4.69
N ALA A 310 2.65 -2.25 -5.63
CA ALA A 310 4.03 -2.65 -5.35
C ALA A 310 4.80 -1.62 -4.51
N TYR A 311 4.51 -0.33 -4.74
CA TYR A 311 5.18 0.81 -4.10
C TYR A 311 4.30 1.52 -3.07
N SER A 312 3.50 0.78 -2.36
CA SER A 312 2.43 1.29 -1.51
C SER A 312 2.88 2.17 -0.34
N ASN A 313 4.12 2.04 0.16
CA ASN A 313 4.62 2.85 1.28
C ASN A 313 4.66 4.36 0.99
N TYR A 314 4.62 4.76 -0.29
CA TYR A 314 4.63 6.15 -0.75
C TYR A 314 3.44 6.45 -1.65
N PHE A 315 2.66 5.43 -1.95
CA PHE A 315 1.75 5.48 -3.06
C PHE A 315 0.52 4.61 -2.79
N MET A 316 -0.49 5.21 -2.25
CA MET A 316 -1.77 4.54 -2.07
C MET A 316 -2.79 5.10 -3.07
N THR A 317 -3.42 4.24 -3.83
CA THR A 317 -4.65 4.59 -4.54
C THR A 317 -5.80 4.63 -3.54
N TYR A 318 -6.90 5.33 -3.90
CA TYR A 318 -8.15 5.22 -3.15
C TYR A 318 -8.60 3.76 -3.12
N ASN A 319 -8.58 3.16 -1.95
CA ASN A 319 -8.82 1.74 -1.73
C ASN A 319 -10.01 1.51 -0.79
N GLU A 320 -10.37 0.24 -0.61
CA GLU A 320 -11.50 -0.15 0.23
C GLU A 320 -11.38 0.37 1.66
N THR A 321 -10.18 0.41 2.24
CA THR A 321 -9.97 0.90 3.61
C THR A 321 -10.33 2.39 3.75
N LEU A 322 -9.97 3.23 2.76
CA LEU A 322 -10.36 4.64 2.74
C LEU A 322 -11.87 4.82 2.52
N PHE A 323 -12.46 3.98 1.66
CA PHE A 323 -13.90 4.00 1.47
C PHE A 323 -14.65 3.53 2.70
N ARG A 324 -14.09 2.64 3.52
CA ARG A 324 -14.66 2.22 4.82
C ARG A 324 -14.77 3.40 5.80
N ILE A 325 -13.78 4.29 5.83
CA ILE A 325 -13.84 5.53 6.63
C ILE A 325 -14.98 6.43 6.14
N LEU A 326 -15.04 6.67 4.83
CA LEU A 326 -16.07 7.53 4.24
C LEU A 326 -17.48 6.95 4.44
N ASN A 327 -17.62 5.64 4.30
CA ASN A 327 -18.88 4.92 4.55
C ASN A 327 -19.31 5.03 6.02
N SER A 328 -18.38 4.92 6.96
CA SER A 328 -18.64 5.10 8.38
C SER A 328 -19.18 6.50 8.70
N ILE A 329 -18.58 7.55 8.11
CA ILE A 329 -19.07 8.93 8.26
C ILE A 329 -20.50 9.09 7.70
N ALA A 330 -20.77 8.46 6.55
CA ALA A 330 -22.10 8.48 5.93
C ALA A 330 -23.16 7.80 6.80
N ASP A 331 -22.87 6.60 7.30
CA ASP A 331 -23.79 5.82 8.14
C ASP A 331 -24.09 6.53 9.47
N VAL A 332 -23.07 7.15 10.08
CA VAL A 332 -23.25 7.96 11.30
C VAL A 332 -24.12 9.19 11.01
N SER A 333 -23.99 9.81 9.83
CA SER A 333 -24.85 10.92 9.42
C SER A 333 -26.30 10.49 9.29
N VAL A 334 -26.54 9.34 8.67
CA VAL A 334 -27.90 8.75 8.51
C VAL A 334 -28.52 8.45 9.88
N TYR A 335 -27.75 7.80 10.75
CA TYR A 335 -28.21 7.49 12.10
C TYR A 335 -28.56 8.75 12.90
N ALA A 336 -27.67 9.74 12.90
CA ALA A 336 -27.87 11.00 13.63
C ALA A 336 -29.15 11.74 13.17
N PHE A 337 -29.37 11.72 11.85
CA PHE A 337 -30.59 12.27 11.27
C PHE A 337 -31.84 11.56 11.72
N ASN A 338 -31.89 10.23 11.54
CA ASN A 338 -33.07 9.43 11.87
C ASN A 338 -33.41 9.43 13.38
N ASN A 339 -32.46 9.83 14.24
CA ASN A 339 -32.64 9.97 15.68
C ASN A 339 -32.70 11.44 16.15
N TYR A 340 -32.99 12.37 15.25
CA TYR A 340 -33.16 13.81 15.56
C TYR A 340 -31.93 14.47 16.21
N LYS A 341 -30.71 13.89 16.05
CA LYS A 341 -29.45 14.45 16.57
C LYS A 341 -28.89 15.48 15.61
N ILE A 342 -29.55 16.63 15.49
CA ILE A 342 -29.29 17.63 14.44
C ILE A 342 -27.86 18.17 14.47
N GLY A 343 -27.24 18.36 15.63
CA GLY A 343 -25.85 18.84 15.77
C GLY A 343 -24.84 17.82 15.20
N GLU A 344 -24.95 16.55 15.61
CA GLU A 344 -24.12 15.44 15.15
C GLU A 344 -24.32 15.22 13.65
N PHE A 345 -25.56 15.24 13.17
CA PHE A 345 -25.87 15.16 11.75
C PHE A 345 -25.17 16.26 10.93
N LYS A 346 -25.35 17.53 11.31
CA LYS A 346 -24.74 18.66 10.58
C LYS A 346 -23.22 18.53 10.51
N LYS A 347 -22.56 18.11 11.60
CA LYS A 347 -21.11 17.91 11.67
C LYS A 347 -20.67 16.84 10.67
N ASN A 348 -21.20 15.63 10.77
CA ASN A 348 -20.80 14.50 9.92
C ASN A 348 -21.18 14.71 8.45
N TYR A 349 -22.36 15.27 8.18
CA TYR A 349 -22.82 15.60 6.82
C TYR A 349 -21.93 16.63 6.13
N LYS A 350 -21.51 17.69 6.86
CA LYS A 350 -20.56 18.68 6.32
C LYS A 350 -19.21 18.05 6.05
N ALA A 351 -18.68 17.24 6.98
CA ALA A 351 -17.40 16.54 6.82
C ALA A 351 -17.44 15.62 5.60
N PHE A 352 -18.48 14.82 5.43
CA PHE A 352 -18.66 13.94 4.27
C PHE A 352 -18.53 14.69 2.94
N TRP A 353 -19.29 15.78 2.77
CA TRP A 353 -19.27 16.55 1.53
C TRP A 353 -17.98 17.34 1.33
N PHE A 354 -17.35 17.81 2.40
CA PHE A 354 -16.07 18.49 2.33
C PHE A 354 -14.99 17.53 1.82
N ILE A 355 -14.92 16.32 2.35
CA ILE A 355 -13.97 15.30 1.92
C ILE A 355 -14.18 14.93 0.44
N LEU A 356 -15.44 14.71 0.03
CA LEU A 356 -15.74 14.43 -1.37
C LEU A 356 -15.29 15.57 -2.31
N SER A 357 -15.52 16.83 -1.93
CA SER A 357 -15.10 17.97 -2.74
C SER A 357 -13.57 18.05 -2.87
N LYS A 358 -12.84 17.74 -1.80
CA LYS A 358 -11.37 17.67 -1.82
C LYS A 358 -10.86 16.53 -2.71
N TRP A 359 -11.43 15.34 -2.59
CA TRP A 359 -11.05 14.20 -3.42
C TRP A 359 -11.28 14.47 -4.91
N PHE A 360 -12.43 15.04 -5.27
CA PHE A 360 -12.70 15.42 -6.66
C PHE A 360 -11.80 16.57 -7.14
N GLY A 361 -11.52 17.57 -6.29
CA GLY A 361 -10.58 18.64 -6.62
C GLY A 361 -9.17 18.13 -6.91
N ASN A 362 -8.71 17.14 -6.14
CA ASN A 362 -7.42 16.49 -6.37
C ASN A 362 -7.38 15.71 -7.69
N LYS A 363 -8.49 15.05 -8.06
CA LYS A 363 -8.58 14.35 -9.35
C LYS A 363 -8.49 15.25 -10.59
N GLN A 364 -8.73 16.55 -10.46
CA GLN A 364 -8.54 17.49 -11.58
C GLN A 364 -7.08 17.56 -12.04
N LYS A 365 -6.13 17.54 -11.10
CA LYS A 365 -4.70 17.56 -11.44
C LYS A 365 -4.33 16.30 -12.23
N GLU A 366 -4.86 15.13 -11.83
CA GLU A 366 -4.67 13.88 -12.58
C GLU A 366 -5.20 13.94 -14.00
N VAL A 367 -6.38 14.54 -14.18
CA VAL A 367 -7.00 14.72 -15.51
C VAL A 367 -6.21 15.68 -16.37
N GLY A 368 -5.66 16.75 -15.79
CA GLY A 368 -4.76 17.70 -16.49
C GLY A 368 -3.57 16.98 -17.11
N LEU A 369 -2.83 16.21 -16.31
CA LEU A 369 -1.68 15.43 -16.79
C LEU A 369 -2.05 14.38 -17.84
N TYR A 370 -3.22 13.74 -17.73
CA TYR A 370 -3.69 12.80 -18.73
C TYR A 370 -3.95 13.45 -20.09
N ASN A 371 -4.37 14.71 -20.10
CA ASN A 371 -4.62 15.42 -21.39
C ASN A 371 -3.33 15.91 -22.06
N GLU A 372 -2.32 16.29 -21.29
CA GLU A 372 -0.99 16.58 -21.83
C GLU A 372 -0.42 15.32 -22.51
N ASP A 373 -0.60 14.15 -21.89
CA ASP A 373 -0.21 12.86 -22.47
C ASP A 373 -1.01 12.46 -23.72
N LYS A 374 -2.27 12.89 -23.83
CA LYS A 374 -3.15 12.55 -24.95
C LYS A 374 -2.70 13.19 -26.24
N ASN A 375 -2.04 14.36 -26.18
CA ASN A 375 -1.41 15.00 -27.31
C ASN A 375 -0.18 14.25 -27.81
N ILE A 376 0.39 13.35 -26.98
CA ILE A 376 1.60 12.58 -27.28
C ILE A 376 1.28 11.17 -27.81
N ARG A 377 0.08 10.58 -27.53
CA ARG A 377 -0.23 9.18 -27.89
C ARG A 377 -1.68 8.89 -28.32
N LYS A 378 -1.85 8.49 -29.57
CA LYS A 378 -3.12 8.00 -30.18
C LYS A 378 -3.45 6.53 -29.86
N SER A 379 -3.41 6.06 -28.61
CA SER A 379 -3.69 4.65 -28.30
C SER A 379 -4.99 4.45 -27.49
N ASN A 380 -6.00 3.85 -28.13
CA ASN A 380 -7.33 3.56 -27.57
C ASN A 380 -7.34 2.63 -26.34
N LYS A 381 -6.28 1.83 -26.11
CA LYS A 381 -6.21 0.86 -25.02
C LYS A 381 -5.95 1.52 -23.65
N LYS A 382 -5.08 2.55 -23.59
CA LYS A 382 -4.81 3.31 -22.36
C LYS A 382 -5.99 4.13 -21.86
N LYS A 383 -6.85 4.58 -22.78
CA LYS A 383 -8.09 5.30 -22.45
C LYS A 383 -9.05 4.40 -21.66
N LYS A 384 -9.12 3.11 -22.00
CA LYS A 384 -10.00 2.13 -21.35
C LYS A 384 -9.55 1.77 -19.90
N GLU A 385 -8.24 1.63 -19.66
CA GLU A 385 -7.71 1.34 -18.30
C GLU A 385 -7.91 2.55 -17.35
N TRP A 386 -7.66 3.75 -17.83
CA TRP A 386 -7.83 4.96 -17.04
C TRP A 386 -9.30 5.24 -16.70
N THR A 387 -10.21 5.08 -17.67
CA THR A 387 -11.65 5.22 -17.45
C THR A 387 -12.18 4.14 -16.51
N SER A 388 -11.63 2.92 -16.51
CA SER A 388 -12.07 1.83 -15.62
C SER A 388 -11.74 2.12 -14.15
N SER A 389 -10.55 2.65 -13.84
CA SER A 389 -10.17 2.99 -12.46
C SER A 389 -10.99 4.16 -11.92
N ILE A 390 -11.21 5.22 -12.72
CA ILE A 390 -12.06 6.36 -12.32
C ILE A 390 -13.51 5.92 -12.16
N THR A 391 -14.04 5.16 -13.11
CA THR A 391 -15.43 4.67 -13.05
C THR A 391 -15.64 3.75 -11.84
N SER A 392 -14.67 2.91 -11.47
CA SER A 392 -14.74 2.09 -10.28
C SER A 392 -14.83 2.95 -9.00
N ASN A 393 -13.97 3.95 -8.85
CA ASN A 393 -13.98 4.82 -7.66
C ASN A 393 -15.25 5.70 -7.60
N VAL A 394 -15.69 6.22 -8.73
CA VAL A 394 -16.96 6.96 -8.83
C VAL A 394 -18.13 6.05 -8.50
N ALA A 395 -18.14 4.80 -8.97
CA ALA A 395 -19.19 3.83 -8.63
C ALA A 395 -19.24 3.54 -7.12
N LYS A 396 -18.08 3.43 -6.44
CA LYS A 396 -18.02 3.26 -4.98
C LYS A 396 -18.59 4.47 -4.24
N VAL A 397 -18.19 5.68 -4.62
CA VAL A 397 -18.74 6.91 -4.04
C VAL A 397 -20.24 7.01 -4.28
N ASN A 398 -20.72 6.71 -5.48
CA ASN A 398 -22.13 6.68 -5.80
C ASN A 398 -22.91 5.68 -4.96
N ARG A 399 -22.33 4.49 -4.71
CA ARG A 399 -22.94 3.49 -3.82
C ARG A 399 -23.10 4.05 -2.40
N ILE A 400 -22.07 4.71 -1.85
CA ILE A 400 -22.13 5.34 -0.53
C ILE A 400 -23.20 6.41 -0.49
N ILE A 401 -23.26 7.28 -1.50
CA ILE A 401 -24.30 8.32 -1.60
C ILE A 401 -25.70 7.70 -1.72
N ALA A 402 -25.85 6.64 -2.52
CA ALA A 402 -27.13 5.95 -2.68
C ALA A 402 -27.59 5.31 -1.37
N ASN A 403 -26.69 4.60 -0.66
CA ASN A 403 -26.98 4.01 0.64
C ASN A 403 -27.38 5.09 1.66
N MET A 404 -26.67 6.22 1.67
CA MET A 404 -26.97 7.36 2.51
C MET A 404 -28.35 7.94 2.19
N CYS A 405 -28.70 8.10 0.89
CA CYS A 405 -30.02 8.58 0.47
C CYS A 405 -31.16 7.63 0.87
N GLN A 406 -30.95 6.31 0.72
CA GLN A 406 -31.94 5.29 1.11
C GLN A 406 -32.13 5.23 2.63
N GLY A 407 -31.09 5.53 3.40
CA GLY A 407 -31.16 5.54 4.86
C GLY A 407 -31.97 6.71 5.44
N PHE A 408 -32.17 7.81 4.68
CA PHE A 408 -32.98 8.94 5.15
C PHE A 408 -34.46 8.69 4.97
N SER A 409 -35.19 8.76 6.06
CA SER A 409 -36.62 8.40 6.14
C SER A 409 -37.61 9.43 5.60
N SER A 410 -37.15 10.54 4.98
CA SER A 410 -38.05 11.59 4.50
C SER A 410 -37.66 12.18 3.13
N ASN A 411 -38.69 12.53 2.33
CA ASN A 411 -38.55 13.20 1.02
C ASN A 411 -37.83 14.55 1.08
N ILE A 412 -37.82 15.23 2.23
CA ILE A 412 -37.13 16.50 2.45
C ILE A 412 -35.61 16.30 2.27
N TRP A 413 -35.09 15.17 2.67
CA TRP A 413 -33.66 14.88 2.55
C TRP A 413 -33.22 14.54 1.15
N HIS A 414 -34.08 13.89 0.36
CA HIS A 414 -33.85 13.72 -1.07
C HIS A 414 -33.70 15.07 -1.76
N TYR A 415 -34.48 16.08 -1.35
CA TYR A 415 -34.38 17.44 -1.87
C TYR A 415 -33.02 18.08 -1.49
N PHE A 416 -32.60 18.01 -0.23
CA PHE A 416 -31.32 18.58 0.20
C PHE A 416 -30.12 17.86 -0.43
N MET A 417 -30.15 16.55 -0.53
CA MET A 417 -29.10 15.77 -1.20
C MET A 417 -29.05 16.13 -2.70
N LYS A 418 -30.18 16.24 -3.35
CA LYS A 418 -30.26 16.68 -4.75
C LYS A 418 -29.65 18.09 -4.91
N ARG A 419 -29.97 19.02 -4.01
CA ARG A 419 -29.43 20.39 -4.05
C ARG A 419 -27.92 20.42 -3.81
N LYS A 420 -27.40 19.63 -2.89
CA LYS A 420 -25.94 19.49 -2.65
C LYS A 420 -25.25 18.86 -3.84
N ARG A 421 -25.83 17.82 -4.41
CA ARG A 421 -25.36 17.20 -5.65
C ARG A 421 -25.29 18.23 -6.78
N THR A 422 -26.37 18.97 -7.04
CA THR A 422 -26.39 20.00 -8.09
C THR A 422 -25.36 21.10 -7.85
N ARG A 423 -25.10 21.49 -6.60
CA ARG A 423 -24.04 22.46 -6.28
C ARG A 423 -22.65 21.90 -6.57
N LEU A 424 -22.37 20.65 -6.18
CA LEU A 424 -21.13 19.95 -6.48
C LEU A 424 -20.96 19.77 -8.00
N GLU A 425 -22.02 19.41 -8.72
CA GLU A 425 -22.03 19.30 -10.18
C GLU A 425 -21.68 20.62 -10.86
N LYS A 426 -22.26 21.73 -10.39
CA LYS A 426 -21.93 23.08 -10.89
C LYS A 426 -20.49 23.48 -10.61
N GLU A 427 -20.00 23.21 -9.39
CA GLU A 427 -18.61 23.49 -9.00
C GLU A 427 -17.63 22.67 -9.86
N LEU A 428 -17.92 21.42 -10.12
CA LEU A 428 -17.09 20.57 -10.95
C LEU A 428 -17.20 20.92 -12.45
N ALA A 429 -18.39 21.32 -12.90
CA ALA A 429 -18.58 21.79 -14.28
C ALA A 429 -17.81 23.09 -14.56
N SER A 430 -17.76 24.04 -13.59
CA SER A 430 -16.94 25.25 -13.69
C SER A 430 -15.45 24.94 -13.79
N LYS A 431 -15.05 23.76 -13.34
CA LYS A 431 -13.68 23.23 -13.39
C LYS A 431 -13.45 22.29 -14.59
N GLY A 432 -14.37 22.21 -15.56
CA GLY A 432 -14.22 21.48 -16.82
C GLY A 432 -14.63 20.00 -16.77
N TYR A 433 -15.43 19.58 -15.79
CA TYR A 433 -15.99 18.22 -15.74
C TYR A 433 -17.44 18.20 -16.24
N LEU A 434 -17.78 17.17 -17.01
CA LEU A 434 -19.17 16.88 -17.42
C LEU A 434 -19.71 15.72 -16.60
N PHE A 435 -20.95 15.86 -16.15
CA PHE A 435 -21.72 14.82 -15.51
C PHE A 435 -22.62 14.14 -16.53
N PHE A 436 -22.51 12.81 -16.65
CA PHE A 436 -23.47 12.02 -17.41
C PHE A 436 -24.53 11.49 -16.45
N ASN A 437 -25.80 11.85 -16.72
CA ASN A 437 -26.95 11.16 -16.15
C ASN A 437 -27.24 9.93 -17.01
N GLU A 438 -26.66 8.79 -16.69
CA GLU A 438 -27.25 7.56 -17.19
C GLU A 438 -28.48 7.21 -16.35
N LYS A 439 -29.56 6.78 -17.05
CA LYS A 439 -30.87 6.44 -16.50
C LYS A 439 -30.88 5.19 -15.58
N ILE A 440 -29.83 4.91 -14.84
CA ILE A 440 -29.73 3.78 -13.94
C ILE A 440 -29.78 4.28 -12.50
N SER A 441 -30.94 4.70 -12.06
CA SER A 441 -31.28 5.28 -10.74
C SER A 441 -30.86 6.75 -10.56
N ASN A 442 -31.70 7.53 -9.90
CA ASN A 442 -31.56 8.97 -9.63
C ASN A 442 -30.34 9.42 -8.82
N THR A 443 -29.34 8.56 -8.64
CA THR A 443 -28.23 8.75 -7.69
C THR A 443 -26.83 8.51 -8.27
N GLN A 444 -26.68 8.22 -9.57
CA GLN A 444 -25.34 7.97 -10.16
C GLN A 444 -24.68 9.26 -10.63
N LEU A 445 -23.46 9.51 -10.13
CA LEU A 445 -22.54 10.55 -10.55
C LEU A 445 -21.48 9.92 -11.48
N LEU A 446 -21.58 10.15 -12.78
CA LEU A 446 -20.52 9.82 -13.74
C LEU A 446 -19.75 11.09 -14.11
N LEU A 447 -18.46 11.09 -13.83
CA LEU A 447 -17.54 12.17 -14.15
C LEU A 447 -16.84 11.88 -15.48
N CYS A 448 -17.15 12.65 -16.50
CA CYS A 448 -16.42 12.68 -17.76
C CYS A 448 -15.98 14.12 -18.09
N LYS A 449 -14.85 14.27 -18.77
CA LYS A 449 -14.32 15.56 -19.16
C LYS A 449 -15.02 16.08 -20.43
N LYS A 450 -15.31 17.38 -20.46
CA LYS A 450 -15.68 18.10 -21.69
C LYS A 450 -14.57 17.92 -22.73
N LYS A 451 -14.93 17.53 -23.96
CA LYS A 451 -14.01 17.52 -25.11
C LYS A 451 -13.53 18.90 -25.45
#